data_5bdffc38d353f28e3d2cfdfd8fddfa8e
#
_entry.id   5bdffc38d353f28e3d2cfdfd8fddfa8e
#
_cell.length_a   1.000
_cell.length_b   1.000
_cell.length_c   1.000
_cell.angle_alpha   90.00
_cell.angle_beta   90.00
_cell.angle_gamma   90.00
#
_symmetry.space_group_name_H-M   'P 1'
#
loop_
_entity.id
_entity.type
_entity.pdbx_description
1 polymer ?
#
loop_
_entity_poly.entity_id
_entity_poly.type
_entity_poly.pdbx_seq_one_letter_code
_entity_poly.pdbx_strand_id
1 'polypeptide(L)'
;VSYMLKDRIKELMRYYFAHKLGNKYFDKKAEVTIGDRRVGVLKEGFDFISYEHTPQEVKDMREKASSIADETRIFEEKILLYRKYLALEDKALQGNAEYPLAGINEIMRLHLNRFAQKMDNPTIPIDTFDADGNVITIQVQKSYYINIVFQLQHDGTVEYHHFRITMTRDGVLHIVKM
;
A
#
# COMPACT_ATOMS: atom_id res chain seq x y z
N VAL A 1 -39.10 14.38 -17.91
CA VAL A 1 -38.16 13.51 -18.66
C VAL A 1 -36.76 14.13 -18.68
N SER A 2 -36.60 15.47 -18.86
CA SER A 2 -35.31 16.15 -18.95
C SER A 2 -34.48 16.10 -17.65
N TYR A 3 -35.11 16.11 -16.49
CA TYR A 3 -34.42 16.11 -15.19
C TYR A 3 -33.79 14.72 -14.88
N MET A 4 -34.49 13.63 -15.14
CA MET A 4 -33.99 12.29 -14.96
C MET A 4 -32.78 11.96 -15.86
N LEU A 5 -32.78 12.50 -17.09
CA LEU A 5 -31.68 12.33 -18.04
C LEU A 5 -30.42 13.07 -17.55
N LYS A 6 -30.58 14.23 -16.97
CA LYS A 6 -29.49 15.07 -16.45
C LYS A 6 -28.77 14.43 -15.25
N ASP A 7 -29.51 13.78 -14.34
CA ASP A 7 -28.94 13.09 -13.18
C ASP A 7 -28.25 11.79 -13.60
N ARG A 8 -28.82 11.05 -14.53
CA ARG A 8 -28.17 9.85 -15.11
C ARG A 8 -26.88 10.17 -15.85
N ILE A 9 -26.85 11.27 -16.59
CA ILE A 9 -25.62 11.72 -17.27
C ILE A 9 -24.58 12.15 -16.25
N LYS A 10 -24.96 12.85 -15.16
CA LYS A 10 -24.03 13.20 -14.06
C LYS A 10 -23.47 11.96 -13.37
N GLU A 11 -24.27 10.96 -13.10
CA GLU A 11 -23.80 9.70 -12.50
C GLU A 11 -22.88 8.91 -13.44
N LEU A 12 -23.24 8.82 -14.73
CA LEU A 12 -22.41 8.20 -15.76
C LEU A 12 -21.06 8.95 -15.93
N MET A 13 -21.08 10.26 -15.94
CA MET A 13 -19.87 11.08 -16.00
C MET A 13 -19.03 10.91 -14.73
N ARG A 14 -19.64 10.91 -13.55
CA ARG A 14 -18.95 10.68 -12.27
C ARG A 14 -18.34 9.28 -12.23
N TYR A 15 -19.07 8.25 -12.68
CA TYR A 15 -18.58 6.89 -12.81
C TYR A 15 -17.43 6.78 -13.82
N TYR A 16 -17.57 7.38 -14.99
CA TYR A 16 -16.55 7.40 -16.05
C TYR A 16 -15.27 8.11 -15.61
N PHE A 17 -15.40 9.27 -14.98
CA PHE A 17 -14.27 10.05 -14.47
C PHE A 17 -13.60 9.34 -13.28
N ALA A 18 -14.35 8.75 -12.36
CA ALA A 18 -13.79 8.00 -11.24
C ALA A 18 -13.04 6.73 -11.68
N HIS A 19 -13.55 6.00 -12.68
CA HIS A 19 -12.97 4.71 -13.07
C HIS A 19 -11.90 4.81 -14.18
N LYS A 20 -12.03 5.75 -15.10
CA LYS A 20 -11.11 5.85 -16.24
C LYS A 20 -9.98 6.86 -16.02
N LEU A 21 -10.17 7.82 -15.14
CA LEU A 21 -9.18 8.85 -14.83
C LEU A 21 -8.37 8.52 -13.57
N GLY A 22 -8.93 7.81 -12.58
CA GLY A 22 -8.24 7.45 -11.34
C GLY A 22 -6.95 6.66 -11.58
N ASN A 23 -6.90 5.79 -12.59
CA ASN A 23 -5.70 5.01 -12.93
C ASN A 23 -4.64 5.77 -13.74
N LYS A 24 -4.92 6.97 -14.26
CA LYS A 24 -4.02 7.75 -15.14
C LYS A 24 -3.42 8.99 -14.51
N TYR A 25 -3.97 9.49 -13.39
CA TYR A 25 -3.49 10.74 -12.80
C TYR A 25 -2.48 10.46 -11.69
N PHE A 26 -1.44 11.26 -11.72
CA PHE A 26 -0.48 11.38 -10.64
C PHE A 26 -0.76 12.69 -9.92
N ASP A 27 -0.80 12.64 -8.59
CA ASP A 27 -1.09 13.80 -7.75
C ASP A 27 0.08 14.78 -7.71
N LYS A 28 1.29 14.26 -7.91
CA LYS A 28 2.51 15.04 -7.88
C LYS A 28 3.39 14.72 -9.08
N LYS A 29 3.99 15.75 -9.64
CA LYS A 29 5.04 15.66 -10.64
C LYS A 29 6.21 16.52 -10.20
N ALA A 30 7.41 15.95 -10.23
CA ALA A 30 8.65 16.65 -9.89
C ALA A 30 9.71 16.37 -10.96
N GLU A 31 10.60 17.32 -11.16
CA GLU A 31 11.79 17.12 -11.99
C GLU A 31 12.90 16.49 -11.15
N VAL A 32 13.64 15.57 -11.76
CA VAL A 32 14.84 14.97 -11.17
C VAL A 32 16.04 15.69 -11.74
N THR A 33 16.88 16.22 -10.86
CA THR A 33 18.08 16.97 -11.26
C THR A 33 19.34 16.36 -10.64
N ILE A 34 20.45 16.48 -11.34
CA ILE A 34 21.80 16.24 -10.82
C ILE A 34 22.56 17.58 -10.94
N GLY A 35 22.83 18.21 -9.79
CA GLY A 35 23.24 19.61 -9.77
C GLY A 35 22.14 20.47 -10.38
N ASP A 36 22.48 21.30 -11.35
CA ASP A 36 21.55 22.20 -12.06
C ASP A 36 20.93 21.57 -13.31
N ARG A 37 21.30 20.32 -13.63
CA ARG A 37 20.84 19.66 -14.85
C ARG A 37 19.66 18.74 -14.59
N ARG A 38 18.57 18.93 -15.32
CA ARG A 38 17.44 18.00 -15.33
C ARG A 38 17.86 16.69 -16.01
N VAL A 39 17.60 15.58 -15.33
CA VAL A 39 17.90 14.20 -15.79
C VAL A 39 16.68 13.32 -15.89
N GLY A 40 15.51 13.81 -15.47
CA GLY A 40 14.30 13.00 -15.55
C GLY A 40 13.07 13.64 -14.92
N VAL A 41 12.04 12.82 -14.79
CA VAL A 41 10.74 13.19 -14.20
C VAL A 41 10.29 12.11 -13.25
N LEU A 42 9.88 12.52 -12.07
CA LEU A 42 9.22 11.72 -11.05
C LEU A 42 7.73 12.05 -11.03
N LYS A 43 6.88 11.03 -10.99
CA LYS A 43 5.44 11.18 -10.79
C LYS A 43 5.00 10.29 -9.65
N GLU A 44 4.14 10.80 -8.78
CA GLU A 44 3.61 10.08 -7.62
C GLU A 44 2.09 10.23 -7.55
N GLY A 45 1.41 9.18 -7.15
CA GLY A 45 -0.04 9.19 -6.98
C GLY A 45 -0.48 8.27 -5.86
N PHE A 46 -1.56 8.68 -5.18
CA PHE A 46 -2.22 7.95 -4.11
C PHE A 46 -3.69 7.75 -4.44
N ASP A 47 -4.17 6.52 -4.27
CA ASP A 47 -5.58 6.19 -4.44
C ASP A 47 -6.03 5.18 -3.38
N PHE A 48 -7.29 5.27 -2.94
CA PHE A 48 -7.95 4.19 -2.26
C PHE A 48 -8.70 3.33 -3.28
N ILE A 49 -8.39 2.05 -3.31
CA ILE A 49 -9.03 1.09 -4.22
C ILE A 49 -9.79 0.04 -3.44
N SER A 50 -10.83 -0.53 -4.06
CA SER A 50 -11.51 -1.69 -3.52
C SER A 50 -10.74 -2.98 -3.88
N TYR A 51 -11.01 -4.05 -3.13
CA TYR A 51 -10.42 -5.36 -3.39
C TYR A 51 -10.68 -5.85 -4.82
N GLU A 52 -11.84 -5.54 -5.39
CA GLU A 52 -12.20 -5.91 -6.76
C GLU A 52 -11.23 -5.34 -7.81
N HIS A 53 -10.74 -4.11 -7.58
CA HIS A 53 -9.82 -3.40 -8.48
C HIS A 53 -8.33 -3.70 -8.21
N THR A 54 -8.05 -4.60 -7.27
CA THR A 54 -6.67 -5.04 -6.98
C THR A 54 -6.21 -6.01 -8.07
N PRO A 55 -4.96 -5.93 -8.55
CA PRO A 55 -4.39 -6.90 -9.48
C PRO A 55 -4.48 -8.34 -8.96
N GLN A 56 -4.71 -9.29 -9.86
CA GLN A 56 -4.91 -10.69 -9.47
C GLN A 56 -3.67 -11.27 -8.78
N GLU A 57 -2.49 -10.92 -9.24
CA GLU A 57 -1.22 -11.34 -8.65
C GLU A 57 -1.11 -10.94 -7.17
N VAL A 58 -1.58 -9.74 -6.83
CA VAL A 58 -1.60 -9.24 -5.45
C VAL A 58 -2.61 -10.02 -4.60
N LYS A 59 -3.78 -10.36 -5.17
CA LYS A 59 -4.80 -11.20 -4.51
C LYS A 59 -4.22 -12.58 -4.21
N ASP A 60 -3.59 -13.22 -5.20
CA ASP A 60 -3.01 -14.55 -5.07
C ASP A 60 -1.89 -14.59 -4.01
N MET A 61 -1.07 -13.54 -3.93
CA MET A 61 -0.05 -13.40 -2.90
C MET A 61 -0.67 -13.26 -1.51
N ARG A 62 -1.76 -12.50 -1.39
CA ARG A 62 -2.50 -12.32 -0.15
C ARG A 62 -3.13 -13.64 0.32
N GLU A 63 -3.76 -14.39 -0.57
CA GLU A 63 -4.39 -15.67 -0.26
C GLU A 63 -3.38 -16.72 0.20
N LYS A 64 -2.20 -16.78 -0.42
CA LYS A 64 -1.13 -17.69 0.01
C LYS A 64 -0.57 -17.37 1.40
N ALA A 65 -0.63 -16.11 1.79
CA ALA A 65 -0.12 -15.63 3.07
C ALA A 65 -1.21 -15.54 4.16
N SER A 66 -2.42 -16.05 3.87
CA SER A 66 -3.58 -15.92 4.73
C SER A 66 -3.36 -16.57 6.09
N SER A 67 -3.71 -15.83 7.13
CA SER A 67 -3.92 -16.35 8.47
C SER A 67 -5.42 -16.57 8.71
N ILE A 68 -5.79 -17.32 9.72
CA ILE A 68 -7.21 -17.55 10.10
C ILE A 68 -7.97 -16.21 10.23
N ALA A 69 -7.32 -15.15 10.67
CA ALA A 69 -7.89 -13.81 10.77
C ALA A 69 -8.22 -13.19 9.40
N ASP A 70 -7.48 -13.54 8.34
CA ASP A 70 -7.74 -13.09 6.98
C ASP A 70 -8.89 -13.90 6.34
N GLU A 71 -9.06 -15.17 6.72
CA GLU A 71 -10.13 -16.03 6.19
C GLU A 71 -11.53 -15.61 6.66
N THR A 72 -11.63 -15.01 7.83
CA THR A 72 -12.92 -14.60 8.38
C THR A 72 -13.54 -13.41 7.68
N ARG A 73 -12.82 -12.65 6.86
CA ARG A 73 -13.26 -11.46 6.09
C ARG A 73 -14.23 -10.55 6.85
N ILE A 74 -14.11 -10.49 8.17
CA ILE A 74 -15.06 -9.79 9.06
C ILE A 74 -14.95 -8.26 8.88
N PHE A 75 -13.85 -7.76 8.31
CA PHE A 75 -13.62 -6.34 8.11
C PHE A 75 -13.35 -6.02 6.64
N GLU A 76 -14.04 -5.02 6.12
CA GLU A 76 -13.73 -4.44 4.82
C GLU A 76 -12.29 -3.90 4.81
N GLU A 77 -11.43 -4.54 4.05
CA GLU A 77 -10.05 -4.10 3.88
C GLU A 77 -10.00 -2.83 3.05
N LYS A 78 -9.37 -1.78 3.59
CA LYS A 78 -9.09 -0.56 2.84
C LYS A 78 -7.72 -0.69 2.22
N ILE A 79 -7.67 -0.63 0.90
CA ILE A 79 -6.44 -0.77 0.13
C ILE A 79 -5.98 0.61 -0.32
N LEU A 80 -4.78 0.99 0.12
CA LEU A 80 -4.10 2.19 -0.34
C LEU A 80 -3.14 1.82 -1.46
N LEU A 81 -3.39 2.32 -2.65
CA LEU A 81 -2.51 2.19 -3.80
C LEU A 81 -1.59 3.41 -3.90
N TYR A 82 -0.30 3.22 -3.67
CA TYR A 82 0.73 4.21 -3.97
C TYR A 82 1.43 3.85 -5.27
N ARG A 83 1.48 4.79 -6.18
CA ARG A 83 2.15 4.65 -7.48
C ARG A 83 3.28 5.65 -7.58
N LYS A 84 4.44 5.17 -7.99
CA LYS A 84 5.60 6.00 -8.29
C LYS A 84 6.15 5.63 -9.66
N TYR A 85 6.33 6.61 -10.49
CA TYR A 85 6.90 6.46 -11.82
C TYR A 85 8.10 7.39 -11.96
N LEU A 86 9.25 6.80 -12.28
CA LEU A 86 10.50 7.52 -12.51
C LEU A 86 10.93 7.28 -13.96
N ALA A 87 11.02 8.33 -14.75
CA ALA A 87 11.58 8.32 -16.08
C ALA A 87 12.90 9.11 -16.08
N LEU A 88 13.97 8.47 -16.47
CA LEU A 88 15.28 9.08 -16.61
C LEU A 88 15.67 9.19 -18.07
N GLU A 89 16.41 10.21 -18.43
CA GLU A 89 16.90 10.47 -19.77
C GLU A 89 18.36 9.99 -19.89
N ASP A 90 18.60 8.87 -20.58
CA ASP A 90 19.93 8.25 -20.71
C ASP A 90 21.02 9.22 -21.18
N LYS A 91 20.68 10.07 -22.17
CA LYS A 91 21.62 11.09 -22.67
C LYS A 91 21.98 12.12 -21.61
N ALA A 92 21.05 12.42 -20.72
CA ALA A 92 21.28 13.36 -19.63
C ALA A 92 22.11 12.72 -18.50
N LEU A 93 22.04 11.41 -18.33
CA LEU A 93 22.83 10.67 -17.35
C LEU A 93 24.29 10.48 -17.79
N GLN A 94 24.53 10.25 -19.07
CA GLN A 94 25.88 9.99 -19.63
C GLN A 94 26.75 11.25 -19.79
N GLY A 95 26.16 12.44 -19.83
CA GLY A 95 26.90 13.68 -20.07
C GLY A 95 27.63 14.21 -18.82
N ASN A 96 28.93 14.08 -18.71
CA ASN A 96 29.80 14.62 -17.66
C ASN A 96 29.72 13.96 -16.28
N ALA A 97 29.27 12.73 -16.15
CA ALA A 97 29.47 12.02 -14.90
C ALA A 97 30.95 11.61 -14.79
N GLU A 98 31.64 12.16 -13.81
CA GLU A 98 32.99 11.74 -13.41
C GLU A 98 33.01 10.24 -13.01
N TYR A 99 31.81 9.72 -12.70
CA TYR A 99 31.55 8.32 -12.38
C TYR A 99 30.29 7.82 -13.11
N PRO A 100 30.31 6.58 -13.65
CA PRO A 100 29.13 5.98 -14.24
C PRO A 100 28.06 5.76 -13.17
N LEU A 101 26.81 6.15 -13.46
CA LEU A 101 25.68 5.85 -12.59
C LEU A 101 25.36 4.36 -12.67
N ALA A 102 25.55 3.63 -11.56
CA ALA A 102 25.36 2.18 -11.49
C ALA A 102 23.92 1.80 -11.13
N GLY A 103 23.10 2.73 -10.65
CA GLY A 103 21.72 2.44 -10.24
C GLY A 103 21.06 3.58 -9.48
N ILE A 104 19.84 3.33 -9.06
CA ILE A 104 19.03 4.24 -8.27
C ILE A 104 18.72 3.58 -6.93
N ASN A 105 18.97 4.28 -5.84
CA ASN A 105 18.53 3.86 -4.51
C ASN A 105 17.33 4.71 -4.11
N GLU A 106 16.19 4.05 -3.90
CA GLU A 106 14.96 4.68 -3.45
C GLU A 106 14.69 4.33 -2.00
N ILE A 107 14.46 5.35 -1.18
CA ILE A 107 14.13 5.18 0.24
C ILE A 107 12.71 5.68 0.49
N MET A 108 11.79 4.76 0.77
CA MET A 108 10.44 5.09 1.21
C MET A 108 10.34 4.96 2.73
N ARG A 109 9.79 5.98 3.39
CA ARG A 109 9.55 5.98 4.83
C ARG A 109 8.04 6.04 5.10
N LEU A 110 7.52 5.00 5.75
CA LEU A 110 6.13 4.92 6.18
C LEU A 110 6.03 5.15 7.69
N HIS A 111 5.31 6.19 8.08
CA HIS A 111 5.07 6.51 9.49
C HIS A 111 3.84 5.79 10.01
N LEU A 112 4.03 4.76 10.84
CA LEU A 112 2.96 3.91 11.38
C LEU A 112 2.34 4.46 12.68
N ASN A 113 2.93 5.45 13.32
CA ASN A 113 2.45 6.00 14.61
C ASN A 113 0.98 6.46 14.57
N ARG A 114 0.54 7.05 13.45
CA ARG A 114 -0.85 7.48 13.30
C ARG A 114 -1.82 6.30 13.23
N PHE A 115 -1.39 5.16 12.71
CA PHE A 115 -2.19 3.93 12.73
C PHE A 115 -2.29 3.38 14.15
N ALA A 116 -1.16 3.30 14.87
CA ALA A 116 -1.13 2.87 16.27
C ALA A 116 -2.07 3.70 17.16
N GLN A 117 -2.10 5.03 17.00
CA GLN A 117 -2.99 5.91 17.74
C GLN A 117 -4.49 5.70 17.46
N LYS A 118 -4.84 5.10 16.33
CA LYS A 118 -6.21 4.79 15.93
C LYS A 118 -6.66 3.39 16.31
N MET A 119 -5.75 2.57 16.84
CA MET A 119 -6.07 1.23 17.31
C MET A 119 -6.87 1.28 18.61
N ASP A 120 -7.78 0.31 18.74
CA ASP A 120 -8.59 0.13 19.96
C ASP A 120 -7.73 -0.18 21.18
N ASN A 121 -8.42 -0.53 22.30
CA ASN A 121 -7.79 -0.92 23.54
C ASN A 121 -6.64 -1.90 23.31
N PRO A 122 -5.50 -1.70 23.99
CA PRO A 122 -4.30 -2.50 23.78
C PRO A 122 -4.47 -3.96 24.18
N THR A 123 -5.40 -4.23 25.11
CA THR A 123 -5.64 -5.59 25.64
C THR A 123 -7.13 -5.92 25.61
N ILE A 124 -7.41 -7.23 25.49
CA ILE A 124 -8.74 -7.82 25.66
C ILE A 124 -8.68 -8.93 26.71
N PRO A 125 -9.68 -9.06 27.59
CA PRO A 125 -9.78 -10.19 28.47
C PRO A 125 -10.17 -11.46 27.67
N ILE A 126 -9.48 -12.55 27.92
CA ILE A 126 -9.80 -13.87 27.39
C ILE A 126 -9.85 -14.86 28.54
N ASP A 127 -10.95 -15.62 28.63
CA ASP A 127 -11.07 -16.70 29.57
C ASP A 127 -10.34 -17.94 29.04
N THR A 128 -9.51 -18.53 29.88
CA THR A 128 -8.74 -19.75 29.61
C THR A 128 -8.72 -20.64 30.84
N PHE A 129 -8.13 -21.83 30.73
CA PHE A 129 -7.97 -22.74 31.85
C PHE A 129 -6.53 -22.70 32.35
N ASP A 130 -6.36 -22.72 33.68
CA ASP A 130 -5.06 -22.93 34.31
C ASP A 130 -4.65 -24.40 34.25
N ALA A 131 -3.46 -24.73 34.79
CA ALA A 131 -2.95 -26.10 34.85
C ALA A 131 -3.84 -27.05 35.69
N ASP A 132 -4.62 -26.53 36.59
CA ASP A 132 -5.51 -27.26 37.49
C ASP A 132 -6.93 -27.38 36.95
N GLY A 133 -7.21 -26.78 35.76
CA GLY A 133 -8.52 -26.82 35.08
C GLY A 133 -9.52 -25.76 35.54
N ASN A 134 -9.10 -24.77 36.33
CA ASN A 134 -9.95 -23.67 36.73
C ASN A 134 -9.99 -22.59 35.64
N VAL A 135 -11.14 -21.94 35.48
CA VAL A 135 -11.28 -20.82 34.55
C VAL A 135 -10.56 -19.58 35.11
N ILE A 136 -9.64 -19.03 34.35
CA ILE A 136 -8.94 -17.80 34.68
C ILE A 136 -9.10 -16.80 33.52
N THR A 137 -9.20 -15.52 33.84
CA THR A 137 -9.21 -14.45 32.83
C THR A 137 -7.83 -13.84 32.70
N ILE A 138 -7.27 -13.91 31.51
CA ILE A 138 -5.98 -13.28 31.19
C ILE A 138 -6.18 -12.08 30.26
N GLN A 139 -5.30 -11.08 30.39
CA GLN A 139 -5.29 -9.94 29.48
C GLN A 139 -4.36 -10.23 28.30
N VAL A 140 -4.92 -10.30 27.09
CA VAL A 140 -4.15 -10.60 25.86
C VAL A 140 -4.03 -9.32 25.04
N GLN A 141 -2.83 -9.08 24.52
CA GLN A 141 -2.56 -7.91 23.70
C GLN A 141 -3.16 -8.07 22.29
N LYS A 142 -3.93 -7.08 21.86
CA LYS A 142 -4.46 -6.99 20.49
C LYS A 142 -3.34 -6.73 19.49
N SER A 143 -3.26 -7.54 18.45
CA SER A 143 -2.35 -7.32 17.33
C SER A 143 -3.11 -7.02 16.05
N TYR A 144 -2.50 -6.21 15.18
CA TYR A 144 -3.03 -5.78 13.90
C TYR A 144 -2.02 -6.08 12.80
N TYR A 145 -2.53 -6.36 11.60
CA TYR A 145 -1.70 -6.67 10.46
C TYR A 145 -1.81 -5.60 9.39
N ILE A 146 -0.66 -5.16 8.87
CA ILE A 146 -0.58 -4.33 7.67
C ILE A 146 0.16 -5.16 6.62
N ASN A 147 -0.48 -5.42 5.50
CA ASN A 147 0.15 -6.09 4.38
C ASN A 147 0.64 -5.06 3.38
N ILE A 148 1.90 -5.14 2.99
CA ILE A 148 2.52 -4.27 2.00
C ILE A 148 2.97 -5.15 0.85
N VAL A 149 2.45 -4.89 -0.35
CA VAL A 149 2.89 -5.54 -1.57
C VAL A 149 3.56 -4.50 -2.46
N PHE A 150 4.83 -4.71 -2.75
CA PHE A 150 5.56 -3.93 -3.74
C PHE A 150 5.46 -4.60 -5.09
N GLN A 151 5.07 -3.85 -6.09
CA GLN A 151 5.24 -4.19 -7.49
C GLN A 151 6.33 -3.28 -8.06
N LEU A 152 7.44 -3.86 -8.44
CA LEU A 152 8.56 -3.17 -9.07
C LEU A 152 8.58 -3.51 -10.54
N GLN A 153 8.64 -2.49 -11.39
CA GLN A 153 8.71 -2.68 -12.84
C GLN A 153 9.92 -1.94 -13.38
N HIS A 154 10.81 -2.68 -14.04
CA HIS A 154 12.01 -2.15 -14.69
C HIS A 154 12.29 -2.94 -15.96
N ASP A 155 12.52 -2.26 -17.07
CA ASP A 155 12.88 -2.83 -18.39
C ASP A 155 11.99 -4.00 -18.83
N GLY A 156 10.68 -3.88 -18.61
CA GLY A 156 9.70 -4.91 -18.96
C GLY A 156 9.62 -6.09 -17.98
N THR A 157 10.50 -6.15 -17.00
CA THR A 157 10.44 -7.11 -15.90
C THR A 157 9.57 -6.58 -14.77
N VAL A 158 8.71 -7.43 -14.22
CA VAL A 158 7.85 -7.12 -13.08
C VAL A 158 8.18 -8.05 -11.94
N GLU A 159 8.50 -7.49 -10.78
CA GLU A 159 8.79 -8.21 -9.56
C GLU A 159 7.79 -7.83 -8.47
N TYR A 160 7.42 -8.81 -7.64
CA TYR A 160 6.55 -8.61 -6.49
C TYR A 160 7.24 -9.01 -5.20
N HIS A 161 7.06 -8.20 -4.16
CA HIS A 161 7.53 -8.51 -2.81
C HIS A 161 6.40 -8.23 -1.81
N HIS A 162 6.07 -9.23 -1.01
CA HIS A 162 5.03 -9.13 0.01
C HIS A 162 5.67 -9.12 1.40
N PHE A 163 5.27 -8.15 2.23
CA PHE A 163 5.66 -8.02 3.63
C PHE A 163 4.41 -7.92 4.50
N ARG A 164 4.44 -8.62 5.62
CA ARG A 164 3.43 -8.48 6.68
C ARG A 164 4.07 -7.80 7.88
N ILE A 165 3.49 -6.69 8.30
CA ILE A 165 3.84 -5.98 9.52
C ILE A 165 2.82 -6.35 10.58
N THR A 166 3.29 -6.94 11.68
CA THR A 166 2.48 -7.15 12.89
C THR A 166 2.77 -6.02 13.85
N MET A 167 1.72 -5.35 14.31
CA MET A 167 1.86 -4.23 15.21
C MET A 167 0.77 -4.23 16.28
N THR A 168 1.07 -3.58 17.39
CA THR A 168 0.14 -3.30 18.47
C THR A 168 0.01 -1.79 18.62
N ARG A 169 -0.81 -1.35 19.58
CA ARG A 169 -0.89 0.07 19.92
C ARG A 169 0.45 0.66 20.38
N ASP A 170 1.33 -0.17 20.95
CA ASP A 170 2.64 0.23 21.45
C ASP A 170 3.71 0.32 20.36
N GLY A 171 3.45 -0.24 19.18
CA GLY A 171 4.36 -0.16 18.04
C GLY A 171 4.42 -1.43 17.19
N VAL A 172 5.44 -1.49 16.34
CA VAL A 172 5.71 -2.63 15.46
C VAL A 172 6.35 -3.75 16.26
N LEU A 173 5.77 -4.95 16.22
CA LEU A 173 6.32 -6.14 16.85
C LEU A 173 7.34 -6.84 15.93
N HIS A 174 6.93 -7.12 14.70
CA HIS A 174 7.81 -7.75 13.70
C HIS A 174 7.34 -7.49 12.27
N ILE A 175 8.27 -7.66 11.33
CA ILE A 175 8.04 -7.56 9.89
C ILE A 175 8.53 -8.87 9.29
N VAL A 176 7.66 -9.53 8.54
CA VAL A 176 7.97 -10.81 7.88
C VAL A 176 7.84 -10.62 6.37
N LYS A 177 8.82 -11.09 5.61
CA LYS A 177 8.70 -11.26 4.17
C LYS A 177 7.99 -12.59 3.94
N MET A 178 6.89 -12.52 3.18
CA MET A 178 6.03 -13.65 2.87
C MET A 178 6.48 -14.34 1.57
#